data_1280b34a8c2fb2802500be82c4a3e441
#
_entry.id   1280b34a8c2fb2802500be82c4a3e441
#
_cell.length_a   1.000
_cell.length_b   1.000
_cell.length_c   1.000
_cell.angle_alpha   90.00
_cell.angle_beta   90.00
_cell.angle_gamma   90.00
#
_symmetry.space_group_name_H-M   'P 1'
#
loop_
_entity.id
_entity.type
_entity.pdbx_description
1 polymer ?
#
loop_
_entity_poly.entity_id
_entity_poly.type
_entity_poly.pdbx_seq_one_letter_code
_entity_poly.pdbx_strand_id
1 'polypeptide(L)'
;MTQGLSILIPANNEARWIGACLAALSRSDPPPSGPVQVVVIANGCSDDTAAQARAQASPLRARGWQVDVLDLARGSKPGALNAGDDIARHPARLYLDADVRPEPPLLAQISAALATAAPRYVSGTPRIAPARSAITRLYARAWSLVPFNLGAAPGYGLFAVNAAGRARWADWPEIISDDTFARLHFAPTERIQVPATYDWPLPEGFRSLIRVRARQDRGVREIVRHYPHLMTQDNKPGTDLPALFHAAPLGATVYTAVVLLARLQGNTGWTRGR
;
A
#
# COMPACT_ATOMS: atom_id res chain seq x y z
N MET A 1 16.33 20.73 -8.92
CA MET A 1 16.44 20.62 -7.46
C MET A 1 16.22 19.17 -7.08
N THR A 2 17.15 18.57 -6.36
CA THR A 2 17.02 17.18 -5.86
C THR A 2 15.92 17.12 -4.81
N GLN A 3 14.81 16.48 -5.16
CA GLN A 3 13.65 16.35 -4.27
C GLN A 3 13.78 15.10 -3.42
N GLY A 4 14.57 14.93 -2.45
CA GLY A 4 14.69 13.71 -1.64
C GLY A 4 13.36 12.98 -1.39
N LEU A 5 13.40 11.75 -0.94
CA LEU A 5 12.26 10.86 -0.73
C LEU A 5 12.14 10.45 0.74
N SER A 6 10.99 10.71 1.38
CA SER A 6 10.65 10.14 2.68
C SER A 6 9.76 8.91 2.50
N ILE A 7 10.20 7.76 3.00
CA ILE A 7 9.49 6.47 2.98
C ILE A 7 8.87 6.28 4.35
N LEU A 8 7.54 6.27 4.41
CA LEU A 8 6.74 6.16 5.64
C LEU A 8 6.16 4.76 5.74
N ILE A 9 6.47 4.04 6.81
CA ILE A 9 6.10 2.63 7.01
C ILE A 9 5.27 2.50 8.28
N PRO A 10 3.93 2.65 8.22
CA PRO A 10 3.07 2.36 9.36
C PRO A 10 3.09 0.87 9.67
N ALA A 11 3.34 0.50 10.92
CA ALA A 11 3.46 -0.89 11.36
C ALA A 11 2.68 -1.11 12.66
N ASN A 12 1.76 -2.08 12.67
CA ASN A 12 1.01 -2.50 13.86
C ASN A 12 1.10 -4.00 14.06
N ASN A 13 1.96 -4.46 14.97
CA ASN A 13 2.25 -5.88 15.19
C ASN A 13 2.77 -6.58 13.92
N GLU A 14 3.83 -6.04 13.35
CA GLU A 14 4.49 -6.50 12.13
C GLU A 14 5.93 -7.01 12.39
N ALA A 15 6.26 -7.40 13.62
CA ALA A 15 7.60 -7.90 13.99
C ALA A 15 8.10 -9.00 13.05
N ARG A 16 7.19 -9.84 12.55
CA ARG A 16 7.50 -10.93 11.62
C ARG A 16 7.89 -10.42 10.21
N TRP A 17 7.44 -9.24 9.81
CA TRP A 17 7.50 -8.79 8.41
C TRP A 17 8.41 -7.60 8.19
N ILE A 18 8.48 -6.70 9.16
CA ILE A 18 9.22 -5.44 9.05
C ILE A 18 10.70 -5.64 8.68
N GLY A 19 11.34 -6.68 9.20
CA GLY A 19 12.73 -7.00 8.87
C GLY A 19 12.92 -7.31 7.39
N ALA A 20 12.02 -8.08 6.78
CA ALA A 20 12.08 -8.41 5.35
C ALA A 20 11.80 -7.20 4.45
N CYS A 21 10.87 -6.32 4.86
CA CYS A 21 10.60 -5.05 4.19
C CYS A 21 11.85 -4.15 4.18
N LEU A 22 12.45 -3.90 5.34
CA LEU A 22 13.67 -3.06 5.45
C LEU A 22 14.86 -3.68 4.71
N ALA A 23 15.01 -5.00 4.73
CA ALA A 23 16.03 -5.70 3.95
C ALA A 23 15.80 -5.58 2.44
N ALA A 24 14.54 -5.54 1.97
CA ALA A 24 14.24 -5.27 0.57
C ALA A 24 14.60 -3.82 0.20
N LEU A 25 14.25 -2.84 1.01
CA LEU A 25 14.64 -1.45 0.84
C LEU A 25 16.18 -1.27 0.80
N SER A 26 16.92 -1.98 1.66
CA SER A 26 18.38 -1.88 1.67
C SER A 26 19.06 -2.38 0.38
N ARG A 27 18.37 -3.16 -0.44
CA ARG A 27 18.84 -3.65 -1.75
C ARG A 27 18.31 -2.84 -2.93
N SER A 28 17.49 -1.81 -2.69
CA SER A 28 16.95 -0.97 -3.77
C SER A 28 18.04 -0.19 -4.49
N ASP A 29 17.87 0.03 -5.78
CA ASP A 29 18.72 0.95 -6.54
C ASP A 29 18.56 2.37 -5.96
N PRO A 30 19.62 3.17 -5.92
CA PRO A 30 19.57 4.51 -5.36
C PRO A 30 18.61 5.40 -6.16
N PRO A 31 17.67 6.10 -5.51
CA PRO A 31 16.83 7.07 -6.20
C PRO A 31 17.67 8.20 -6.82
N PRO A 32 17.41 8.59 -8.07
CA PRO A 32 18.19 9.64 -8.74
C PRO A 32 17.89 11.05 -8.18
N SER A 33 16.82 11.21 -7.43
CA SER A 33 16.33 12.52 -6.98
C SER A 33 16.90 12.99 -5.63
N GLY A 34 17.88 12.31 -5.03
CA GLY A 34 18.55 12.83 -3.83
C GLY A 34 18.45 11.94 -2.58
N PRO A 35 18.55 12.53 -1.38
CA PRO A 35 18.62 11.79 -0.14
C PRO A 35 17.32 11.03 0.19
N VAL A 36 17.45 9.95 0.93
CA VAL A 36 16.34 9.09 1.38
C VAL A 36 16.24 9.11 2.90
N GLN A 37 15.02 9.28 3.39
CA GLN A 37 14.65 9.05 4.77
C GLN A 37 13.69 7.86 4.84
N VAL A 38 13.89 6.95 5.79
CA VAL A 38 12.95 5.88 6.13
C VAL A 38 12.42 6.13 7.53
N VAL A 39 11.11 6.21 7.65
CA VAL A 39 10.42 6.38 8.94
C VAL A 39 9.56 5.16 9.17
N VAL A 40 9.92 4.33 10.14
CA VAL A 40 9.06 3.23 10.62
C VAL A 40 8.22 3.76 11.76
N ILE A 41 6.90 3.64 11.64
CA ILE A 41 5.96 4.12 12.65
C ILE A 41 5.27 2.90 13.27
N ALA A 42 5.87 2.34 14.33
CA ALA A 42 5.23 1.34 15.17
C ALA A 42 4.08 2.02 15.92
N ASN A 43 2.85 1.53 15.75
CA ASN A 43 1.68 2.18 16.32
C ASN A 43 0.81 1.18 17.08
N GLY A 44 0.69 1.34 18.39
CA GLY A 44 -0.08 0.46 19.28
C GLY A 44 0.38 -0.99 19.20
N CYS A 45 1.68 -1.23 19.06
CA CYS A 45 2.24 -2.57 19.00
C CYS A 45 2.24 -3.25 20.37
N SER A 46 1.91 -4.53 20.40
CA SER A 46 2.06 -5.41 21.54
C SER A 46 3.16 -6.46 21.33
N ASP A 47 3.87 -6.40 20.19
CA ASP A 47 4.98 -7.26 19.81
C ASP A 47 6.27 -6.44 19.62
N ASP A 48 7.36 -7.08 19.23
CA ASP A 48 8.69 -6.48 19.09
C ASP A 48 8.87 -5.67 17.78
N THR A 49 7.82 -5.18 17.14
CA THR A 49 7.90 -4.47 15.84
C THR A 49 8.93 -3.33 15.88
N ALA A 50 8.86 -2.44 16.88
CA ALA A 50 9.78 -1.30 16.99
C ALA A 50 11.23 -1.75 17.23
N ALA A 51 11.44 -2.77 18.06
CA ALA A 51 12.77 -3.32 18.33
C ALA A 51 13.38 -3.97 17.07
N GLN A 52 12.60 -4.75 16.32
CA GLN A 52 13.00 -5.34 15.05
C GLN A 52 13.34 -4.27 13.99
N ALA A 53 12.55 -3.20 13.92
CA ALA A 53 12.83 -2.09 13.00
C ALA A 53 14.16 -1.41 13.32
N ARG A 54 14.44 -1.14 14.61
CA ARG A 54 15.72 -0.56 15.05
C ARG A 54 16.90 -1.46 14.75
N ALA A 55 16.78 -2.78 14.97
CA ALA A 55 17.81 -3.76 14.70
C ALA A 55 18.16 -3.85 13.21
N GLN A 56 17.18 -3.66 12.31
CA GLN A 56 17.36 -3.72 10.86
C GLN A 56 17.75 -2.38 10.22
N ALA A 57 17.93 -1.30 10.98
CA ALA A 57 18.25 0.02 10.45
C ALA A 57 19.68 0.17 9.92
N SER A 58 20.64 -0.62 10.43
CA SER A 58 22.08 -0.49 10.12
C SER A 58 22.40 -0.59 8.61
N PRO A 59 21.87 -1.56 7.84
CA PRO A 59 22.14 -1.63 6.40
C PRO A 59 21.65 -0.40 5.61
N LEU A 60 20.54 0.21 6.02
CA LEU A 60 20.02 1.43 5.39
C LEU A 60 20.90 2.64 5.73
N ARG A 61 21.32 2.78 6.99
CA ARG A 61 22.24 3.84 7.42
C ARG A 61 23.61 3.75 6.72
N ALA A 62 24.12 2.53 6.49
CA ALA A 62 25.35 2.31 5.75
C ALA A 62 25.27 2.81 4.29
N ARG A 63 24.07 2.97 3.73
CA ARG A 63 23.82 3.59 2.42
C ARG A 63 23.72 5.12 2.47
N GLY A 64 23.92 5.73 3.63
CA GLY A 64 23.73 7.16 3.85
C GLY A 64 22.27 7.57 4.00
N TRP A 65 21.33 6.62 4.19
CA TRP A 65 19.93 6.92 4.40
C TRP A 65 19.66 7.25 5.88
N GLN A 66 18.77 8.18 6.10
CA GLN A 66 18.28 8.49 7.44
C GLN A 66 17.23 7.46 7.84
N VAL A 67 17.29 6.95 9.06
CA VAL A 67 16.33 5.96 9.57
C VAL A 67 15.85 6.39 10.94
N ASP A 68 14.56 6.70 11.01
CA ASP A 68 13.84 7.07 12.22
C ASP A 68 12.82 5.96 12.57
N VAL A 69 12.65 5.66 13.87
CA VAL A 69 11.66 4.69 14.35
C VAL A 69 10.84 5.36 15.45
N LEU A 70 9.60 5.68 15.10
CA LEU A 70 8.59 6.14 16.07
C LEU A 70 7.93 4.93 16.73
N ASP A 71 7.57 5.11 18.01
CA ASP A 71 6.85 4.09 18.78
C ASP A 71 5.65 4.79 19.46
N LEU A 72 4.48 4.65 18.85
CA LEU A 72 3.26 5.31 19.26
C LEU A 72 2.41 4.36 20.10
N ALA A 73 1.96 4.82 21.27
CA ALA A 73 1.14 4.01 22.17
C ALA A 73 -0.23 3.64 21.59
N ARG A 74 -0.82 4.50 20.73
CA ARG A 74 -2.15 4.28 20.14
C ARG A 74 -2.03 3.63 18.77
N GLY A 75 -2.80 2.57 18.54
CA GLY A 75 -2.94 1.91 17.25
C GLY A 75 -3.95 2.63 16.35
N SER A 76 -3.45 3.34 15.32
CA SER A 76 -4.24 3.97 14.27
C SER A 76 -3.37 4.12 13.03
N LYS A 77 -3.78 3.54 11.88
CA LYS A 77 -3.00 3.71 10.64
C LYS A 77 -2.99 5.17 10.18
N PRO A 78 -4.13 5.90 10.12
CA PRO A 78 -4.12 7.33 9.80
C PRO A 78 -3.29 8.15 10.78
N GLY A 79 -3.40 7.88 12.08
CA GLY A 79 -2.55 8.54 13.09
C GLY A 79 -1.05 8.28 12.90
N ALA A 80 -0.68 7.06 12.50
CA ALA A 80 0.70 6.73 12.13
C ALA A 80 1.16 7.48 10.88
N LEU A 81 0.30 7.59 9.85
CA LEU A 81 0.60 8.35 8.63
C LEU A 81 0.80 9.83 8.93
N ASN A 82 -0.06 10.44 9.77
CA ASN A 82 0.08 11.83 10.21
C ASN A 82 1.41 12.04 10.94
N ALA A 83 1.70 11.23 11.95
CA ALA A 83 2.96 11.32 12.70
C ALA A 83 4.20 11.10 11.80
N GLY A 84 4.09 10.25 10.78
CA GLY A 84 5.13 10.07 9.77
C GLY A 84 5.31 11.29 8.89
N ASP A 85 4.22 11.90 8.44
CA ASP A 85 4.24 13.12 7.60
C ASP A 85 4.83 14.32 8.38
N ASP A 86 4.56 14.45 9.69
CA ASP A 86 5.07 15.52 10.54
C ASP A 86 6.60 15.53 10.62
N ILE A 87 7.24 14.36 10.61
CA ILE A 87 8.70 14.26 10.70
C ILE A 87 9.40 13.99 9.37
N ALA A 88 8.61 13.88 8.29
CA ALA A 88 9.15 13.62 6.97
C ALA A 88 9.91 14.83 6.42
N ARG A 89 11.19 14.65 6.10
CA ARG A 89 12.15 15.70 5.76
C ARG A 89 12.15 16.07 4.27
N HIS A 90 11.63 15.18 3.42
CA HIS A 90 11.66 15.38 1.98
C HIS A 90 10.25 15.61 1.41
N PRO A 91 10.11 16.42 0.36
CA PRO A 91 8.80 16.79 -0.18
C PRO A 91 8.07 15.65 -0.86
N ALA A 92 8.77 14.68 -1.43
CA ALA A 92 8.16 13.47 -1.95
C ALA A 92 7.92 12.45 -0.82
N ARG A 93 6.78 11.81 -0.84
CA ARG A 93 6.35 10.79 0.14
C ARG A 93 6.11 9.46 -0.56
N LEU A 94 6.64 8.39 0.00
CA LEU A 94 6.28 7.02 -0.34
C LEU A 94 5.68 6.37 0.90
N TYR A 95 4.45 5.92 0.80
CA TYR A 95 3.73 5.17 1.83
C TYR A 95 3.86 3.70 1.52
N LEU A 96 4.37 2.92 2.47
CA LEU A 96 4.74 1.51 2.28
C LEU A 96 4.24 0.67 3.44
N ASP A 97 3.43 -0.33 3.17
CA ASP A 97 3.02 -1.29 4.20
C ASP A 97 4.21 -2.15 4.65
N ALA A 98 4.28 -2.45 5.95
CA ALA A 98 5.42 -3.13 6.59
C ALA A 98 5.67 -4.56 6.10
N ASP A 99 4.74 -5.15 5.37
CA ASP A 99 4.79 -6.51 4.83
C ASP A 99 5.07 -6.55 3.32
N VAL A 100 5.18 -5.40 2.69
CA VAL A 100 5.49 -5.25 1.27
C VAL A 100 7.00 -5.31 1.05
N ARG A 101 7.41 -5.92 -0.06
CA ARG A 101 8.83 -6.03 -0.43
C ARG A 101 9.06 -5.45 -1.82
N PRO A 102 9.60 -4.23 -1.92
CA PRO A 102 9.95 -3.62 -3.20
C PRO A 102 11.09 -4.38 -3.88
N GLU A 103 11.03 -4.51 -5.22
CA GLU A 103 12.17 -4.96 -6.01
C GLU A 103 13.21 -3.84 -6.17
N PRO A 104 14.50 -4.18 -6.44
CA PRO A 104 15.57 -3.20 -6.48
C PRO A 104 15.29 -1.95 -7.34
N PRO A 105 14.78 -2.02 -8.59
CA PRO A 105 14.61 -0.84 -9.43
C PRO A 105 13.42 0.05 -9.05
N LEU A 106 12.56 -0.39 -8.12
CA LEU A 106 11.28 0.27 -7.86
C LEU A 106 11.44 1.69 -7.33
N LEU A 107 12.30 1.91 -6.32
CA LEU A 107 12.48 3.24 -5.75
C LEU A 107 13.06 4.24 -6.76
N ALA A 108 13.99 3.80 -7.60
CA ALA A 108 14.56 4.64 -8.65
C ALA A 108 13.49 5.05 -9.67
N GLN A 109 12.64 4.12 -10.12
CA GLN A 109 11.56 4.41 -11.08
C GLN A 109 10.49 5.32 -10.48
N ILE A 110 10.06 5.09 -9.23
CA ILE A 110 9.11 5.95 -8.53
C ILE A 110 9.69 7.37 -8.41
N SER A 111 10.91 7.49 -7.94
CA SER A 111 11.59 8.77 -7.74
C SER A 111 11.70 9.57 -9.06
N ALA A 112 12.04 8.90 -10.16
CA ALA A 112 12.07 9.51 -11.49
C ALA A 112 10.68 9.98 -11.94
N ALA A 113 9.64 9.19 -11.73
CA ALA A 113 8.26 9.56 -12.11
C ALA A 113 7.69 10.71 -11.27
N LEU A 114 8.17 10.89 -10.02
CA LEU A 114 7.79 12.00 -9.15
C LEU A 114 8.55 13.31 -9.45
N ALA A 115 9.61 13.28 -10.26
CA ALA A 115 10.48 14.42 -10.55
C ALA A 115 9.82 15.42 -11.50
N THR A 116 8.66 15.96 -11.12
CA THR A 116 7.89 16.95 -11.86
C THR A 116 7.25 17.94 -10.90
N ALA A 117 6.97 19.17 -11.39
CA ALA A 117 6.21 20.16 -10.63
C ALA A 117 4.70 19.86 -10.62
N ALA A 118 4.18 19.16 -11.65
CA ALA A 118 2.77 18.78 -11.70
C ALA A 118 2.47 17.71 -10.65
N PRO A 119 1.27 17.71 -10.03
CA PRO A 119 0.89 16.69 -9.08
C PRO A 119 0.99 15.29 -9.66
N ARG A 120 1.55 14.35 -8.90
CA ARG A 120 1.73 12.94 -9.31
C ARG A 120 1.41 11.98 -8.18
N TYR A 121 0.69 10.93 -8.55
CA TYR A 121 0.52 9.70 -7.77
C TYR A 121 1.21 8.56 -8.52
N VAL A 122 2.12 7.87 -7.87
CA VAL A 122 2.93 6.83 -8.49
C VAL A 122 2.85 5.55 -7.67
N SER A 123 2.65 4.41 -8.33
CA SER A 123 2.76 3.09 -7.71
C SER A 123 3.61 2.18 -8.60
N GLY A 124 4.17 1.12 -8.01
CA GLY A 124 4.75 0.02 -8.76
C GLY A 124 3.69 -0.94 -9.27
N THR A 125 4.14 -1.99 -9.96
CA THR A 125 3.28 -3.10 -10.38
C THR A 125 3.21 -4.14 -9.27
N PRO A 126 2.03 -4.36 -8.64
CA PRO A 126 1.89 -5.32 -7.56
C PRO A 126 2.05 -6.76 -8.10
N ARG A 127 2.90 -7.53 -7.45
CA ARG A 127 3.05 -8.97 -7.67
C ARG A 127 2.59 -9.69 -6.40
N ILE A 128 1.64 -10.61 -6.53
CA ILE A 128 1.19 -11.37 -5.37
C ILE A 128 2.29 -12.29 -4.90
N ALA A 129 2.69 -12.14 -3.63
CA ALA A 129 3.64 -13.03 -3.01
C ALA A 129 3.13 -14.48 -3.00
N PRO A 130 3.99 -15.50 -3.13
CA PRO A 130 3.58 -16.90 -3.12
C PRO A 130 2.76 -17.25 -1.86
N ALA A 131 1.52 -17.67 -2.07
CA ALA A 131 0.62 -18.05 -0.98
C ALA A 131 0.80 -19.53 -0.62
N ARG A 132 0.69 -19.84 0.68
CA ARG A 132 0.77 -21.23 1.20
C ARG A 132 -0.55 -21.97 1.03
N SER A 133 -1.68 -21.33 1.25
CA SER A 133 -3.01 -21.89 1.11
C SER A 133 -3.37 -22.10 -0.37
N ALA A 134 -3.88 -23.29 -0.73
CA ALA A 134 -4.40 -23.57 -2.06
C ALA A 134 -5.55 -22.63 -2.44
N ILE A 135 -6.43 -22.31 -1.51
CA ILE A 135 -7.53 -21.36 -1.69
C ILE A 135 -7.00 -19.96 -2.01
N THR A 136 -5.99 -19.48 -1.28
CA THR A 136 -5.38 -18.17 -1.56
C THR A 136 -4.69 -18.17 -2.92
N ARG A 137 -4.02 -19.26 -3.32
CA ARG A 137 -3.45 -19.37 -4.68
C ARG A 137 -4.50 -19.30 -5.78
N LEU A 138 -5.64 -19.97 -5.60
CA LEU A 138 -6.75 -19.90 -6.55
C LEU A 138 -7.34 -18.49 -6.63
N TYR A 139 -7.59 -17.87 -5.47
CA TYR A 139 -8.05 -16.48 -5.40
C TYR A 139 -7.07 -15.53 -6.11
N ALA A 140 -5.76 -15.68 -5.84
CA ALA A 140 -4.70 -14.88 -6.43
C ALA A 140 -4.68 -14.93 -7.96
N ARG A 141 -4.87 -16.12 -8.55
CA ARG A 141 -4.94 -16.29 -10.01
C ARG A 141 -6.07 -15.46 -10.63
N ALA A 142 -7.27 -15.52 -10.05
CA ALA A 142 -8.39 -14.73 -10.55
C ALA A 142 -8.19 -13.24 -10.27
N TRP A 143 -7.74 -12.88 -9.07
CA TRP A 143 -7.51 -11.48 -8.67
C TRP A 143 -6.49 -10.78 -9.58
N SER A 144 -5.42 -11.47 -10.00
CA SER A 144 -4.40 -10.91 -10.90
C SER A 144 -4.93 -10.60 -12.30
N LEU A 145 -6.05 -11.21 -12.70
CA LEU A 145 -6.69 -10.97 -14.00
C LEU A 145 -7.74 -9.85 -13.96
N VAL A 146 -8.01 -9.30 -12.77
CA VAL A 146 -8.97 -8.18 -12.65
C VAL A 146 -8.37 -6.94 -13.31
N PRO A 147 -9.09 -6.28 -14.24
CA PRO A 147 -8.55 -5.17 -15.04
C PRO A 147 -8.00 -4.01 -14.23
N PHE A 148 -8.56 -3.74 -13.06
CA PHE A 148 -8.08 -2.70 -12.15
C PHE A 148 -6.61 -2.91 -11.69
N ASN A 149 -6.12 -4.15 -11.69
CA ASN A 149 -4.76 -4.48 -11.28
C ASN A 149 -3.74 -4.27 -12.42
N LEU A 150 -4.23 -4.04 -13.64
CA LEU A 150 -3.43 -3.95 -14.85
C LEU A 150 -3.36 -2.49 -15.35
N GLY A 151 -2.47 -1.67 -14.76
CA GLY A 151 -2.17 -0.33 -15.28
C GLY A 151 -2.98 0.84 -14.65
N ALA A 152 -3.78 0.58 -13.62
CA ALA A 152 -4.57 1.65 -12.96
C ALA A 152 -3.87 2.30 -11.76
N ALA A 153 -2.60 1.99 -11.50
CA ALA A 153 -1.84 2.41 -10.33
C ALA A 153 -2.65 2.24 -9.01
N PRO A 154 -3.02 1.01 -8.65
CA PRO A 154 -3.96 0.75 -7.56
C PRO A 154 -3.43 1.18 -6.18
N GLY A 155 -2.11 1.16 -5.98
CA GLY A 155 -1.46 1.61 -4.75
C GLY A 155 -1.55 0.64 -3.57
N TYR A 156 -1.94 -0.60 -3.79
CA TYR A 156 -2.02 -1.61 -2.72
C TYR A 156 -0.71 -1.74 -1.96
N GLY A 157 -0.72 -1.34 -0.69
CA GLY A 157 0.44 -1.43 0.18
C GLY A 157 1.67 -0.61 -0.24
N LEU A 158 1.63 0.07 -1.41
CA LEU A 158 2.71 0.94 -1.86
C LEU A 158 2.21 1.99 -2.85
N PHE A 159 2.32 3.25 -2.47
CA PHE A 159 2.14 4.39 -3.38
C PHE A 159 2.99 5.58 -2.96
N ALA A 160 3.26 6.47 -3.88
CA ALA A 160 4.05 7.67 -3.63
C ALA A 160 3.42 8.89 -4.29
N VAL A 161 3.67 10.05 -3.69
CA VAL A 161 3.21 11.34 -4.20
C VAL A 161 4.34 12.37 -4.12
N ASN A 162 4.39 13.32 -5.07
CA ASN A 162 5.28 14.47 -4.96
C ASN A 162 4.68 15.56 -4.06
N ALA A 163 5.41 16.64 -3.81
CA ALA A 163 4.97 17.74 -2.97
C ALA A 163 3.61 18.32 -3.39
N ALA A 164 3.45 18.60 -4.69
CA ALA A 164 2.21 19.13 -5.23
C ALA A 164 1.04 18.16 -5.09
N GLY A 165 1.32 16.85 -5.17
CA GLY A 165 0.34 15.80 -4.92
C GLY A 165 -0.04 15.72 -3.45
N ARG A 166 0.95 15.70 -2.53
CA ARG A 166 0.69 15.64 -1.07
C ARG A 166 -0.10 16.84 -0.57
N ALA A 167 0.06 18.00 -1.15
CA ALA A 167 -0.66 19.22 -0.79
C ALA A 167 -2.17 19.17 -1.08
N ARG A 168 -2.69 18.11 -1.74
CA ARG A 168 -4.13 18.00 -2.07
C ARG A 168 -5.01 17.59 -0.90
N TRP A 169 -4.45 17.14 0.19
CA TRP A 169 -5.18 16.88 1.44
C TRP A 169 -4.35 17.36 2.64
N ALA A 170 -5.05 17.69 3.73
CA ALA A 170 -4.46 18.06 5.00
C ALA A 170 -3.99 16.80 5.76
N ASP A 171 -4.49 16.56 6.97
CA ASP A 171 -4.23 15.34 7.73
C ASP A 171 -4.97 14.15 7.12
N TRP A 172 -4.42 12.95 7.36
CA TRP A 172 -5.10 11.70 7.05
C TRP A 172 -6.32 11.56 7.96
N PRO A 173 -7.51 11.46 7.37
CA PRO A 173 -8.72 11.25 8.17
C PRO A 173 -8.79 9.82 8.70
N GLU A 174 -9.58 9.60 9.74
CA GLU A 174 -9.84 8.26 10.30
C GLU A 174 -10.69 7.43 9.33
N ILE A 175 -10.04 6.83 8.35
CA ILE A 175 -10.64 5.99 7.29
C ILE A 175 -9.91 4.65 7.16
N ILE A 176 -10.59 3.68 6.55
CA ILE A 176 -10.03 2.33 6.35
C ILE A 176 -9.12 2.27 5.12
N SER A 177 -9.50 2.92 4.01
CA SER A 177 -8.83 2.81 2.71
C SER A 177 -8.04 4.07 2.38
N ASP A 178 -6.90 4.23 3.06
CA ASP A 178 -5.95 5.34 2.85
C ASP A 178 -5.41 5.39 1.42
N ASP A 179 -5.09 4.26 0.82
CA ASP A 179 -4.63 4.12 -0.57
C ASP A 179 -5.67 4.63 -1.58
N THR A 180 -6.93 4.23 -1.42
CA THR A 180 -8.04 4.67 -2.27
C THR A 180 -8.31 6.17 -2.07
N PHE A 181 -8.32 6.65 -0.82
CA PHE A 181 -8.46 8.07 -0.52
C PHE A 181 -7.39 8.90 -1.23
N ALA A 182 -6.12 8.54 -1.05
CA ALA A 182 -5.01 9.23 -1.71
C ALA A 182 -5.15 9.18 -3.25
N ARG A 183 -5.40 8.01 -3.83
CA ARG A 183 -5.53 7.81 -5.27
C ARG A 183 -6.61 8.69 -5.89
N LEU A 184 -7.74 8.83 -5.23
CA LEU A 184 -8.88 9.60 -5.74
C LEU A 184 -8.69 11.13 -5.69
N HIS A 185 -7.64 11.64 -5.06
CA HIS A 185 -7.22 13.04 -5.18
C HIS A 185 -6.53 13.37 -6.50
N PHE A 186 -6.30 12.38 -7.35
CA PHE A 186 -5.60 12.55 -8.63
C PHE A 186 -6.50 12.17 -9.80
N ALA A 187 -6.42 12.93 -10.88
CA ALA A 187 -7.03 12.53 -12.13
C ALA A 187 -6.35 11.27 -12.70
N PRO A 188 -7.02 10.44 -13.52
CA PRO A 188 -6.42 9.25 -14.12
C PRO A 188 -5.10 9.50 -14.84
N THR A 189 -4.95 10.66 -15.49
CA THR A 189 -3.72 11.09 -16.20
C THR A 189 -2.57 11.50 -15.28
N GLU A 190 -2.83 11.72 -14.00
CA GLU A 190 -1.83 12.05 -12.98
C GLU A 190 -1.33 10.81 -12.22
N ARG A 191 -1.94 9.65 -12.46
CA ARG A 191 -1.59 8.37 -11.84
C ARG A 191 -0.64 7.59 -12.76
N ILE A 192 0.51 7.23 -12.25
CA ILE A 192 1.54 6.49 -12.98
C ILE A 192 1.79 5.15 -12.30
N GLN A 193 1.72 4.08 -13.07
CA GLN A 193 2.19 2.77 -12.63
C GLN A 193 3.52 2.48 -13.32
N VAL A 194 4.61 2.40 -12.52
CA VAL A 194 5.92 2.06 -13.07
C VAL A 194 6.06 0.54 -13.26
N PRO A 195 6.87 0.08 -14.24
CA PRO A 195 7.05 -1.35 -14.54
C PRO A 195 7.64 -2.17 -13.39
N ALA A 196 8.53 -1.58 -12.59
CA ALA A 196 9.14 -2.27 -11.47
C ALA A 196 8.10 -2.78 -10.48
N THR A 197 8.32 -3.99 -9.96
CA THR A 197 7.36 -4.72 -9.16
C THR A 197 7.66 -4.64 -7.66
N TYR A 198 6.67 -5.01 -6.86
CA TYR A 198 6.81 -5.28 -5.44
C TYR A 198 5.98 -6.50 -5.04
N ASP A 199 6.47 -7.29 -4.12
CA ASP A 199 5.71 -8.40 -3.57
C ASP A 199 4.69 -7.88 -2.55
N TRP A 200 3.43 -8.19 -2.79
CA TRP A 200 2.31 -7.87 -1.91
C TRP A 200 1.63 -9.17 -1.45
N PRO A 201 1.63 -9.48 -0.15
CA PRO A 201 1.05 -10.71 0.33
C PRO A 201 -0.48 -10.61 0.45
N LEU A 202 -1.17 -11.67 0.05
CA LEU A 202 -2.60 -11.85 0.33
C LEU A 202 -2.82 -12.51 1.68
N PRO A 203 -3.99 -12.27 2.33
CA PRO A 203 -4.37 -12.99 3.53
C PRO A 203 -4.59 -14.49 3.24
N GLU A 204 -4.13 -15.33 4.14
CA GLU A 204 -4.13 -16.77 3.97
C GLU A 204 -5.46 -17.42 4.41
N GLY A 205 -6.03 -18.21 3.51
CA GLY A 205 -7.23 -19.01 3.74
C GLY A 205 -8.54 -18.24 3.51
N PHE A 206 -9.60 -19.01 3.28
CA PHE A 206 -10.90 -18.52 2.83
C PHE A 206 -11.54 -17.48 3.76
N ARG A 207 -11.52 -17.75 5.07
CA ARG A 207 -12.11 -16.85 6.08
C ARG A 207 -11.38 -15.49 6.15
N SER A 208 -10.05 -15.53 6.03
CA SER A 208 -9.23 -14.30 6.04
C SER A 208 -9.44 -13.47 4.78
N LEU A 209 -9.55 -14.12 3.60
CA LEU A 209 -9.89 -13.45 2.35
C LEU A 209 -11.24 -12.72 2.44
N ILE A 210 -12.28 -13.38 2.97
CA ILE A 210 -13.60 -12.76 3.15
C ILE A 210 -13.52 -11.56 4.10
N ARG A 211 -12.85 -11.71 5.25
CA ARG A 211 -12.71 -10.66 6.25
C ARG A 211 -12.01 -9.41 5.69
N VAL A 212 -10.89 -9.63 5.00
CA VAL A 212 -10.12 -8.52 4.41
C VAL A 212 -10.91 -7.86 3.27
N ARG A 213 -11.58 -8.64 2.42
CA ARG A 213 -12.44 -8.10 1.38
C ARG A 213 -13.59 -7.28 1.94
N ALA A 214 -14.28 -7.76 2.97
CA ALA A 214 -15.34 -7.02 3.64
C ALA A 214 -14.84 -5.69 4.24
N ARG A 215 -13.62 -5.68 4.80
CA ARG A 215 -12.97 -4.47 5.29
C ARG A 215 -12.69 -3.49 4.16
N GLN A 216 -12.14 -3.97 3.02
CA GLN A 216 -11.86 -3.11 1.84
C GLN A 216 -13.15 -2.51 1.28
N ASP A 217 -14.21 -3.32 1.11
CA ASP A 217 -15.50 -2.85 0.62
C ASP A 217 -16.13 -1.81 1.58
N ARG A 218 -15.90 -1.93 2.89
CA ARG A 218 -16.32 -0.94 3.89
C ARG A 218 -15.55 0.37 3.72
N GLY A 219 -14.22 0.30 3.58
CA GLY A 219 -13.40 1.50 3.37
C GLY A 219 -13.80 2.28 2.11
N VAL A 220 -14.14 1.58 1.02
CA VAL A 220 -14.68 2.24 -0.19
C VAL A 220 -16.03 2.91 0.12
N ARG A 221 -16.94 2.25 0.86
CA ARG A 221 -18.22 2.85 1.26
C ARG A 221 -18.04 4.08 2.17
N GLU A 222 -17.04 4.10 3.04
CA GLU A 222 -16.69 5.29 3.83
C GLU A 222 -16.33 6.46 2.93
N ILE A 223 -15.50 6.24 1.91
CA ILE A 223 -15.12 7.29 0.95
C ILE A 223 -16.35 7.79 0.19
N VAL A 224 -17.18 6.89 -0.34
CA VAL A 224 -18.42 7.27 -1.04
C VAL A 224 -19.32 8.14 -0.15
N ARG A 225 -19.40 7.83 1.14
CA ARG A 225 -20.27 8.54 2.09
C ARG A 225 -19.70 9.89 2.53
N HIS A 226 -18.42 9.95 2.85
CA HIS A 226 -17.81 11.12 3.49
C HIS A 226 -17.08 12.03 2.49
N TYR A 227 -16.67 11.49 1.32
CA TYR A 227 -15.92 12.20 0.29
C TYR A 227 -16.50 11.96 -1.11
N PRO A 228 -17.82 12.15 -1.34
CA PRO A 228 -18.48 11.82 -2.61
C PRO A 228 -17.86 12.56 -3.81
N HIS A 229 -17.33 13.76 -3.60
CA HIS A 229 -16.66 14.54 -4.63
C HIS A 229 -15.41 13.85 -5.20
N LEU A 230 -14.69 13.02 -4.41
CA LEU A 230 -13.54 12.28 -4.88
C LEU A 230 -13.93 11.16 -5.86
N MET A 231 -15.14 10.65 -5.78
CA MET A 231 -15.62 9.57 -6.65
C MET A 231 -15.69 9.98 -8.13
N THR A 232 -15.71 11.28 -8.44
CA THR A 232 -15.61 11.77 -9.84
C THR A 232 -14.31 11.36 -10.52
N GLN A 233 -13.28 11.04 -9.74
CA GLN A 233 -11.97 10.59 -10.22
C GLN A 233 -11.88 9.05 -10.27
N ASP A 234 -12.94 8.31 -9.90
CA ASP A 234 -12.88 6.85 -9.94
C ASP A 234 -13.19 6.34 -11.35
N ASN A 235 -12.14 5.86 -12.00
CA ASN A 235 -12.17 5.24 -13.32
C ASN A 235 -11.98 3.73 -13.25
N LYS A 236 -12.32 3.10 -12.11
CA LYS A 236 -12.12 1.67 -11.90
C LYS A 236 -12.90 0.85 -12.93
N PRO A 237 -12.23 0.07 -13.79
CA PRO A 237 -12.92 -0.77 -14.75
C PRO A 237 -13.70 -1.89 -14.04
N GLY A 238 -14.85 -2.24 -14.58
CA GLY A 238 -15.63 -3.38 -14.11
C GLY A 238 -14.90 -4.70 -14.30
N THR A 239 -15.23 -5.69 -13.48
CA THR A 239 -14.73 -7.07 -13.67
C THR A 239 -15.63 -7.81 -14.64
N ASP A 240 -15.07 -8.25 -15.77
CA ASP A 240 -15.74 -9.17 -16.70
C ASP A 240 -15.69 -10.59 -16.10
N LEU A 241 -16.79 -10.98 -15.44
CA LEU A 241 -16.89 -12.30 -14.81
C LEU A 241 -16.85 -13.45 -15.84
N PRO A 242 -17.57 -13.43 -16.97
CA PRO A 242 -17.43 -14.44 -18.01
C PRO A 242 -15.99 -14.65 -18.48
N ALA A 243 -15.27 -13.58 -18.80
CA ALA A 243 -13.86 -13.68 -19.19
C ALA A 243 -12.99 -14.24 -18.05
N LEU A 244 -13.25 -13.87 -16.80
CA LEU A 244 -12.53 -14.38 -15.64
C LEU A 244 -12.77 -15.88 -15.44
N PHE A 245 -14.01 -16.36 -15.60
CA PHE A 245 -14.33 -17.79 -15.53
C PHE A 245 -13.70 -18.58 -16.66
N HIS A 246 -13.62 -18.01 -17.86
CA HIS A 246 -12.94 -18.66 -18.99
C HIS A 246 -11.43 -18.82 -18.73
N ALA A 247 -10.78 -17.76 -18.24
CA ALA A 247 -9.33 -17.73 -18.01
C ALA A 247 -8.87 -18.52 -16.77
N ALA A 248 -9.68 -18.53 -15.69
CA ALA A 248 -9.32 -19.14 -14.42
C ALA A 248 -10.56 -19.71 -13.69
N PRO A 249 -11.20 -20.78 -14.14
CA PRO A 249 -12.52 -21.23 -13.65
C PRO A 249 -12.55 -21.48 -12.13
N LEU A 250 -11.62 -22.25 -11.59
CA LEU A 250 -11.54 -22.51 -10.15
C LEU A 250 -11.20 -21.23 -9.34
N GLY A 251 -10.32 -20.40 -9.88
CA GLY A 251 -9.97 -19.12 -9.29
C GLY A 251 -11.16 -18.16 -9.27
N ALA A 252 -11.89 -18.06 -10.37
CA ALA A 252 -13.10 -17.24 -10.48
C ALA A 252 -14.20 -17.68 -9.51
N THR A 253 -14.37 -19.00 -9.33
CA THR A 253 -15.32 -19.55 -8.34
C THR A 253 -14.94 -19.08 -6.92
N VAL A 254 -13.67 -19.24 -6.51
CA VAL A 254 -13.20 -18.80 -5.19
C VAL A 254 -13.34 -17.27 -5.05
N TYR A 255 -12.92 -16.51 -6.06
CA TYR A 255 -13.02 -15.05 -6.08
C TYR A 255 -14.46 -14.58 -5.91
N THR A 256 -15.39 -15.11 -6.69
CA THR A 256 -16.79 -14.74 -6.65
C THR A 256 -17.42 -15.11 -5.30
N ALA A 257 -17.12 -16.30 -4.77
CA ALA A 257 -17.59 -16.73 -3.46
C ALA A 257 -17.10 -15.78 -2.34
N VAL A 258 -15.80 -15.39 -2.38
CA VAL A 258 -15.25 -14.42 -1.42
C VAL A 258 -15.96 -13.07 -1.53
N VAL A 259 -16.19 -12.55 -2.74
CA VAL A 259 -16.88 -11.28 -2.97
C VAL A 259 -18.32 -11.32 -2.45
N LEU A 260 -19.07 -12.37 -2.75
CA LEU A 260 -20.47 -12.51 -2.30
C LEU A 260 -20.56 -12.62 -0.79
N LEU A 261 -19.75 -13.48 -0.18
CA LEU A 261 -19.74 -13.67 1.28
C LEU A 261 -19.23 -12.43 2.04
N ALA A 262 -18.29 -11.69 1.47
CA ALA A 262 -17.84 -10.42 2.05
C ALA A 262 -18.97 -9.38 2.12
N ARG A 263 -19.85 -9.33 1.10
CA ARG A 263 -21.04 -8.45 1.10
C ARG A 263 -22.07 -8.82 2.16
N LEU A 264 -22.16 -10.12 2.51
CA LEU A 264 -23.07 -10.61 3.56
C LEU A 264 -22.51 -10.37 4.97
N GLN A 265 -21.21 -10.17 5.14
CA GLN A 265 -20.62 -9.75 6.40
C GLN A 265 -20.97 -8.28 6.65
N GLY A 266 -22.09 -8.03 7.33
CA GLY A 266 -22.48 -6.69 7.79
C GLY A 266 -21.39 -6.01 8.66
N ASN A 267 -21.69 -4.91 9.31
CA ASN A 267 -20.81 -4.07 10.14
C ASN A 267 -20.21 -4.82 11.38
N THR A 268 -19.36 -5.80 11.17
CA THR A 268 -18.52 -6.34 12.25
C THR A 268 -17.33 -5.38 12.44
N GLY A 269 -17.01 -5.06 13.70
CA GLY A 269 -16.04 -4.03 14.11
C GLY A 269 -14.67 -4.11 13.43
N TRP A 270 -13.77 -3.18 13.77
CA TRP A 270 -12.42 -3.09 13.20
C TRP A 270 -11.68 -4.44 13.32
N THR A 271 -11.21 -4.95 12.19
CA THR A 271 -10.39 -6.17 12.13
C THR A 271 -9.10 -5.88 11.39
N ARG A 272 -7.98 -6.40 11.90
CA ARG A 272 -6.67 -6.34 11.22
C ARG A 272 -6.76 -6.97 9.83
N GLY A 273 -5.91 -6.51 8.92
CA GLY A 273 -5.85 -7.00 7.54
C GLY A 273 -5.44 -8.47 7.39
N ARG A 274 -5.08 -9.14 8.52
CA ARG A 274 -4.65 -10.54 8.54
C ARG A 274 -5.21 -11.30 9.72
#